data_5af0793a17156b679966d43e9cf0173f
#
_entry.id   5af0793a17156b679966d43e9cf0173f
#
_cell.length_a   1.000
_cell.length_b   1.000
_cell.length_c   1.000
_cell.angle_alpha   90.00
_cell.angle_beta   90.00
_cell.angle_gamma   90.00
#
_symmetry.space_group_name_H-M   'P 1'
#
loop_
_entity.id
_entity.type
_entity.pdbx_description
1 polymer ?
#
loop_
_entity_poly.entity_id
_entity_poly.type
_entity_poly.pdbx_seq_one_letter_code
_entity_poly.pdbx_strand_id
1 'polypeptide(L)'
;MTPKKNHTLSQAERQATFHDVLQERMRLVIRHTLISVLEEEVDNFIQAALYQRTPERKDYRNGHYERDLVTTVGEIEDLPVPRTRGGFRTQLFERYQRRQAELDESICDMFVKGVSTAGVGDVIEALTGTHPSPSTVSRVFHSLESEFESWKTRKLKARYLYAFADGTYFTVIYDETGCKMPILAVIGIDEDGKRDVLAFTVGERENQKAWEDLLENLKERGVQTVDLWITDGNKAMLNAIELKFSSAKRQRCVKHKMENVLGYIPEKQQDLVRPELRAIFYQDNREKADQEIGRAHV
;
A
#
# COMPACT_ATOMS: atom_id res chain seq x y z
N MET A 1 16.14 -51.44 38.28
CA MET A 1 16.82 -50.55 37.34
C MET A 1 15.96 -50.43 36.10
N THR A 2 15.25 -49.33 35.93
CA THR A 2 14.40 -49.06 34.78
C THR A 2 15.26 -48.37 33.70
N PRO A 3 15.25 -48.79 32.45
CA PRO A 3 16.08 -48.14 31.41
C PRO A 3 15.56 -46.75 31.09
N LYS A 4 16.46 -45.75 31.13
CA LYS A 4 16.18 -44.39 30.63
C LYS A 4 15.91 -44.49 29.12
N LYS A 5 14.65 -44.19 28.71
CA LYS A 5 14.33 -43.98 27.31
C LYS A 5 15.10 -42.74 26.78
N ASN A 6 16.10 -42.98 25.97
CA ASN A 6 16.70 -41.90 25.18
C ASN A 6 15.65 -41.45 24.14
N HIS A 7 14.97 -40.34 24.42
CA HIS A 7 14.14 -39.68 23.41
C HIS A 7 15.08 -39.05 22.35
N THR A 8 15.23 -39.73 21.25
CA THR A 8 15.86 -39.16 20.06
C THR A 8 14.82 -38.20 19.43
N LEU A 9 15.12 -36.91 19.45
CA LEU A 9 14.28 -35.87 18.85
C LEU A 9 13.98 -36.22 17.37
N SER A 10 12.74 -36.02 16.96
CA SER A 10 12.35 -36.13 15.55
C SER A 10 13.12 -35.12 14.68
N GLN A 11 13.13 -35.34 13.37
CA GLN A 11 13.78 -34.40 12.44
C GLN A 11 13.18 -33.00 12.52
N ALA A 12 11.85 -32.89 12.71
CA ALA A 12 11.15 -31.62 12.86
C ALA A 12 11.54 -30.91 14.17
N GLU A 13 11.64 -31.62 15.29
CA GLU A 13 12.07 -31.05 16.57
C GLU A 13 13.53 -30.57 16.52
N ARG A 14 14.40 -31.28 15.80
CA ARG A 14 15.79 -30.84 15.59
C ARG A 14 15.89 -29.59 14.71
N GLN A 15 15.04 -29.46 13.69
CA GLN A 15 14.98 -28.28 12.84
C GLN A 15 14.44 -27.05 13.61
N ALA A 16 13.38 -27.23 14.42
CA ALA A 16 12.86 -26.17 15.28
C ALA A 16 13.93 -25.69 16.27
N THR A 17 14.58 -26.61 16.98
CA THR A 17 15.67 -26.28 17.92
C THR A 17 16.84 -25.54 17.24
N PHE A 18 17.19 -25.92 16.01
CA PHE A 18 18.23 -25.23 15.24
C PHE A 18 17.82 -23.81 14.84
N HIS A 19 16.56 -23.64 14.42
CA HIS A 19 16.00 -22.34 14.08
C HIS A 19 16.01 -21.38 15.27
N ASP A 20 15.54 -21.86 16.42
CA ASP A 20 15.52 -21.07 17.65
C ASP A 20 16.93 -20.64 18.10
N VAL A 21 17.89 -21.57 18.06
CA VAL A 21 19.29 -21.26 18.37
C VAL A 21 19.90 -20.25 17.38
N LEU A 22 19.54 -20.36 16.11
CA LEU A 22 20.01 -19.42 15.09
C LEU A 22 19.44 -18.03 15.31
N GLN A 23 18.12 -17.93 15.54
CA GLN A 23 17.47 -16.64 15.82
C GLN A 23 18.05 -15.98 17.08
N GLU A 24 18.28 -16.74 18.14
CA GLU A 24 18.88 -16.21 19.37
C GLU A 24 20.29 -15.68 19.12
N ARG A 25 21.11 -16.40 18.36
CA ARG A 25 22.44 -15.92 17.97
C ARG A 25 22.38 -14.68 17.10
N MET A 26 21.43 -14.60 16.17
CA MET A 26 21.24 -13.41 15.34
C MET A 26 20.84 -12.20 16.19
N ARG A 27 19.92 -12.36 17.15
CA ARG A 27 19.57 -11.30 18.10
C ARG A 27 20.77 -10.79 18.89
N LEU A 28 21.58 -11.69 19.41
CA LEU A 28 22.81 -11.31 20.13
C LEU A 28 23.81 -10.52 19.26
N VAL A 29 24.02 -10.96 18.01
CA VAL A 29 24.90 -10.26 17.06
C VAL A 29 24.35 -8.87 16.75
N ILE A 30 23.06 -8.75 16.46
CA ILE A 30 22.43 -7.45 16.17
C ILE A 30 22.48 -6.54 17.39
N ARG A 31 22.16 -7.06 18.59
CA ARG A 31 22.28 -6.30 19.84
C ARG A 31 23.70 -5.74 20.02
N HIS A 32 24.70 -6.58 19.82
CA HIS A 32 26.11 -6.16 19.93
C HIS A 32 26.48 -5.09 18.90
N THR A 33 26.03 -5.27 17.65
CA THR A 33 26.24 -4.29 16.57
C THR A 33 25.58 -2.96 16.88
N LEU A 34 24.33 -2.96 17.34
CA LEU A 34 23.63 -1.73 17.73
C LEU A 34 24.34 -1.00 18.85
N ILE A 35 24.79 -1.71 19.89
CA ILE A 35 25.57 -1.11 20.99
C ILE A 35 26.86 -0.47 20.45
N SER A 36 27.58 -1.17 19.58
CA SER A 36 28.82 -0.67 18.98
C SER A 36 28.59 0.62 18.17
N VAL A 37 27.54 0.65 17.35
CA VAL A 37 27.20 1.83 16.54
C VAL A 37 26.74 3.01 17.42
N LEU A 38 25.91 2.74 18.44
CA LEU A 38 25.48 3.76 19.40
C LEU A 38 26.66 4.40 20.14
N GLU A 39 27.66 3.60 20.55
CA GLU A 39 28.86 4.10 21.20
C GLU A 39 29.74 4.91 20.23
N GLU A 40 29.86 4.48 18.97
CA GLU A 40 30.55 5.22 17.92
C GLU A 40 29.88 6.56 17.61
N GLU A 41 28.55 6.61 17.52
CA GLU A 41 27.79 7.85 17.35
C GLU A 41 28.07 8.84 18.51
N VAL A 42 28.10 8.35 19.74
CA VAL A 42 28.40 9.18 20.93
C VAL A 42 29.82 9.66 20.91
N ASP A 43 30.80 8.81 20.57
CA ASP A 43 32.21 9.22 20.47
C ASP A 43 32.37 10.33 19.42
N ASN A 44 31.70 10.18 18.27
CA ASN A 44 31.69 11.20 17.23
C ASN A 44 31.00 12.49 17.67
N PHE A 45 29.89 12.40 18.41
CA PHE A 45 29.18 13.57 18.94
C PHE A 45 30.01 14.33 19.97
N ILE A 46 30.64 13.60 20.91
CA ILE A 46 31.47 14.18 21.99
C ILE A 46 32.81 14.62 21.46
N GLN A 47 33.27 14.11 20.32
CA GLN A 47 34.65 14.29 19.78
C GLN A 47 35.73 13.74 20.75
N ALA A 48 35.42 12.64 21.42
CA ALA A 48 36.34 11.93 22.30
C ALA A 48 35.87 10.52 22.60
N ALA A 49 36.76 9.54 22.54
CA ALA A 49 36.48 8.17 22.97
C ALA A 49 36.29 8.07 24.49
N LEU A 50 35.78 6.89 24.91
CA LEU A 50 35.59 6.60 26.33
C LEU A 50 36.92 6.79 27.11
N TYR A 51 36.89 7.55 28.22
CA TYR A 51 38.05 7.94 29.05
C TYR A 51 39.12 8.81 28.37
N GLN A 52 39.00 9.14 27.09
CA GLN A 52 39.92 10.01 26.41
C GLN A 52 39.76 11.47 26.88
N ARG A 53 40.88 12.15 27.16
CA ARG A 53 40.91 13.58 27.45
C ARG A 53 41.51 14.32 26.26
N THR A 54 40.75 15.15 25.60
CA THR A 54 41.16 15.91 24.41
C THR A 54 40.63 17.34 24.51
N PRO A 55 41.34 18.34 23.97
CA PRO A 55 40.85 19.72 23.91
C PRO A 55 39.59 19.88 23.04
N GLU A 56 39.39 18.96 22.07
CA GLU A 56 38.27 18.97 21.11
C GLU A 56 36.99 18.44 21.72
N ARG A 57 37.04 17.90 22.95
CA ARG A 57 35.87 17.32 23.61
C ARG A 57 34.74 18.34 23.78
N LYS A 58 33.56 18.03 23.20
CA LYS A 58 32.41 18.94 23.17
C LYS A 58 31.38 18.68 24.26
N ASP A 59 31.31 17.44 24.80
CA ASP A 59 30.31 17.04 25.77
C ASP A 59 30.78 15.89 26.67
N TYR A 60 29.95 15.51 27.63
CA TYR A 60 30.26 14.47 28.61
C TYR A 60 29.20 13.39 28.62
N ARG A 61 29.59 12.12 28.65
CA ARG A 61 28.72 10.96 28.82
C ARG A 61 27.99 11.09 30.15
N ASN A 62 26.68 10.68 30.15
CA ASN A 62 25.79 10.74 31.30
C ASN A 62 25.04 9.42 31.50
N GLY A 63 25.77 8.30 31.44
CA GLY A 63 25.20 6.96 31.55
C GLY A 63 24.39 6.52 30.30
N HIS A 64 23.54 5.54 30.53
CA HIS A 64 22.65 4.96 29.50
C HIS A 64 21.21 4.94 30.02
N TYR A 65 20.25 4.77 29.13
CA TYR A 65 18.92 4.31 29.45
C TYR A 65 18.65 3.04 28.66
N GLU A 66 17.83 2.18 29.22
CA GLU A 66 17.42 0.93 28.58
C GLU A 66 16.14 1.14 27.76
N ARG A 67 16.07 0.44 26.65
CA ARG A 67 14.87 0.37 25.81
C ARG A 67 14.78 -0.95 25.08
N ASP A 68 13.56 -1.37 24.79
CA ASP A 68 13.29 -2.52 23.92
C ASP A 68 13.15 -2.06 22.46
N LEU A 69 13.61 -2.89 21.54
CA LEU A 69 13.50 -2.68 20.10
C LEU A 69 13.10 -3.98 19.41
N VAL A 70 11.93 -3.99 18.79
CA VAL A 70 11.47 -5.11 17.96
C VAL A 70 12.14 -4.99 16.58
N THR A 71 12.88 -6.03 16.21
CA THR A 71 13.59 -6.13 14.94
C THR A 71 13.03 -7.28 14.09
N THR A 72 13.47 -7.37 12.84
CA THR A 72 13.10 -8.48 11.92
C THR A 72 13.57 -9.86 12.40
N VAL A 73 14.44 -9.93 13.40
CA VAL A 73 14.94 -11.20 13.99
C VAL A 73 14.46 -11.44 15.42
N GLY A 74 13.54 -10.61 15.89
CA GLY A 74 12.97 -10.67 17.23
C GLY A 74 13.17 -9.41 18.05
N GLU A 75 12.65 -9.44 19.27
CA GLU A 75 12.78 -8.35 20.24
C GLU A 75 14.16 -8.36 20.89
N ILE A 76 14.77 -7.19 20.94
CA ILE A 76 16.00 -6.92 21.67
C ILE A 76 15.61 -6.16 22.92
N GLU A 77 15.64 -6.85 24.02
CA GLU A 77 15.33 -6.29 25.33
C GLU A 77 16.52 -5.53 25.92
N ASP A 78 16.22 -4.54 26.74
CA ASP A 78 17.20 -3.76 27.53
C ASP A 78 18.39 -3.26 26.71
N LEU A 79 18.15 -2.72 25.51
CA LEU A 79 19.20 -2.11 24.69
C LEU A 79 19.72 -0.85 25.38
N PRO A 80 21.00 -0.80 25.82
CA PRO A 80 21.55 0.38 26.48
C PRO A 80 21.82 1.49 25.46
N VAL A 81 21.07 2.58 25.58
CA VAL A 81 21.21 3.77 24.72
C VAL A 81 21.98 4.85 25.50
N PRO A 82 23.12 5.31 24.99
CA PRO A 82 23.94 6.27 25.71
C PRO A 82 23.27 7.64 25.82
N ARG A 83 23.57 8.32 26.92
CA ARG A 83 23.16 9.71 27.16
C ARG A 83 24.39 10.61 27.32
N THR A 84 24.21 11.86 26.94
CA THR A 84 25.19 12.93 27.22
C THR A 84 24.53 14.06 27.99
N ARG A 85 25.33 14.93 28.59
CA ARG A 85 24.82 16.14 29.29
C ARG A 85 24.21 17.14 28.32
N GLY A 86 24.74 17.26 27.10
CA GLY A 86 24.26 18.13 26.03
C GLY A 86 23.10 17.58 25.22
N GLY A 87 22.58 16.38 25.56
CA GLY A 87 21.34 15.86 24.94
C GLY A 87 21.56 15.15 23.60
N PHE A 88 22.57 14.28 23.50
CA PHE A 88 22.79 13.41 22.35
C PHE A 88 21.52 12.67 21.93
N ARG A 89 21.33 12.55 20.63
CA ARG A 89 20.29 11.72 20.00
C ARG A 89 20.92 10.87 18.93
N THR A 90 20.63 9.57 18.99
CA THR A 90 21.07 8.63 17.95
C THR A 90 20.32 8.89 16.64
N GLN A 91 20.94 8.54 15.51
CA GLN A 91 20.33 8.51 14.18
C GLN A 91 19.77 7.12 13.82
N LEU A 92 20.04 6.09 14.62
CA LEU A 92 19.61 4.72 14.35
C LEU A 92 18.10 4.53 14.47
N PHE A 93 17.43 5.35 15.31
CA PHE A 93 15.99 5.27 15.50
C PHE A 93 15.44 6.59 16.08
N GLU A 94 14.19 6.86 15.76
CA GLU A 94 13.42 7.99 16.27
C GLU A 94 13.14 7.85 17.77
N ARG A 95 12.95 9.01 18.44
CA ARG A 95 12.50 9.01 19.85
C ARG A 95 11.13 8.33 19.94
N TYR A 96 10.99 7.34 20.80
CA TYR A 96 9.80 6.50 20.98
C TYR A 96 9.54 5.45 19.87
N GLN A 97 10.38 5.32 18.88
CA GLN A 97 10.30 4.21 17.94
C GLN A 97 10.62 2.90 18.67
N ARG A 98 9.66 1.97 18.71
CA ARG A 98 9.79 0.67 19.39
C ARG A 98 10.03 -0.49 18.44
N ARG A 99 9.92 -0.25 17.15
CA ARG A 99 10.10 -1.24 16.09
C ARG A 99 11.01 -0.70 15.02
N GLN A 100 11.66 -1.60 14.33
CA GLN A 100 12.44 -1.31 13.14
C GLN A 100 11.49 -0.79 12.03
N ALA A 101 11.91 0.21 11.25
CA ALA A 101 11.07 0.86 10.24
C ALA A 101 10.54 -0.14 9.19
N GLU A 102 11.37 -1.10 8.79
CA GLU A 102 11.02 -2.13 7.81
C GLU A 102 9.89 -3.06 8.29
N LEU A 103 9.72 -3.21 9.61
CA LEU A 103 8.57 -3.93 10.18
C LEU A 103 7.29 -3.11 10.05
N ASP A 104 7.35 -1.81 10.31
CA ASP A 104 6.19 -0.94 10.16
C ASP A 104 5.77 -0.84 8.67
N GLU A 105 6.72 -0.79 7.73
CA GLU A 105 6.44 -0.90 6.29
C GLU A 105 5.77 -2.23 5.93
N SER A 106 6.28 -3.35 6.47
CA SER A 106 5.70 -4.67 6.25
C SER A 106 4.28 -4.79 6.79
N ILE A 107 4.00 -4.19 7.96
CA ILE A 107 2.66 -4.09 8.55
C ILE A 107 1.72 -3.34 7.59
N CYS A 108 2.15 -2.18 7.09
CA CYS A 108 1.37 -1.40 6.13
C CYS A 108 1.10 -2.19 4.85
N ASP A 109 2.09 -2.84 4.28
CA ASP A 109 2.00 -3.64 3.07
C ASP A 109 1.00 -4.80 3.21
N MET A 110 1.06 -5.54 4.31
CA MET A 110 0.11 -6.62 4.58
C MET A 110 -1.31 -6.11 4.69
N PHE A 111 -1.51 -5.00 5.40
CA PHE A 111 -2.83 -4.40 5.55
C PHE A 111 -3.40 -3.90 4.23
N VAL A 112 -2.61 -3.20 3.41
CA VAL A 112 -3.01 -2.75 2.05
C VAL A 112 -3.35 -3.94 1.14
N LYS A 113 -2.67 -5.08 1.31
CA LYS A 113 -2.98 -6.33 0.59
C LYS A 113 -4.21 -7.07 1.12
N GLY A 114 -4.90 -6.52 2.13
CA GLY A 114 -6.17 -7.05 2.64
C GLY A 114 -6.03 -8.02 3.80
N VAL A 115 -4.87 -8.14 4.42
CA VAL A 115 -4.71 -8.92 5.66
C VAL A 115 -5.37 -8.15 6.80
N SER A 116 -6.22 -8.81 7.58
CA SER A 116 -6.87 -8.18 8.74
C SER A 116 -5.84 -7.74 9.78
N THR A 117 -6.19 -6.76 10.63
CA THR A 117 -5.31 -6.30 11.70
C THR A 117 -4.88 -7.42 12.66
N ALA A 118 -5.77 -8.38 12.93
CA ALA A 118 -5.43 -9.57 13.70
C ALA A 118 -4.44 -10.47 12.93
N GLY A 119 -4.73 -10.78 11.66
CA GLY A 119 -3.85 -11.59 10.82
C GLY A 119 -2.46 -10.98 10.62
N VAL A 120 -2.35 -9.66 10.56
CA VAL A 120 -1.04 -8.97 10.58
C VAL A 120 -0.31 -9.24 11.89
N GLY A 121 -1.04 -9.20 13.03
CA GLY A 121 -0.49 -9.53 14.35
C GLY A 121 0.11 -10.92 14.38
N ASP A 122 -0.64 -11.93 13.92
CA ASP A 122 -0.20 -13.33 13.87
C ASP A 122 1.06 -13.53 13.01
N VAL A 123 1.14 -12.86 11.84
CA VAL A 123 2.32 -12.94 10.97
C VAL A 123 3.55 -12.30 11.61
N ILE A 124 3.40 -11.13 12.22
CA ILE A 124 4.52 -10.45 12.90
C ILE A 124 4.99 -11.28 14.11
N GLU A 125 4.06 -11.86 14.88
CA GLU A 125 4.43 -12.74 16.00
C GLU A 125 5.23 -13.95 15.51
N ALA A 126 4.80 -14.60 14.45
CA ALA A 126 5.52 -15.74 13.87
C ALA A 126 6.94 -15.37 13.41
N LEU A 127 7.17 -14.13 12.99
CA LEU A 127 8.49 -13.65 12.52
C LEU A 127 9.38 -13.13 13.66
N THR A 128 8.79 -12.42 14.64
CA THR A 128 9.55 -11.65 15.62
C THR A 128 9.40 -12.16 17.06
N GLY A 129 8.45 -13.06 17.30
CA GLY A 129 8.05 -13.50 18.66
C GLY A 129 7.24 -12.46 19.43
N THR A 130 6.91 -11.31 18.83
CA THR A 130 6.16 -10.22 19.47
C THR A 130 4.87 -9.97 18.73
N HIS A 131 3.72 -10.08 19.41
CA HIS A 131 2.39 -9.84 18.81
C HIS A 131 1.98 -8.37 18.94
N PRO A 132 1.97 -7.57 17.85
CA PRO A 132 1.45 -6.22 17.90
C PRO A 132 -0.08 -6.24 18.06
N SER A 133 -0.60 -5.40 18.96
CA SER A 133 -2.05 -5.29 19.13
C SER A 133 -2.73 -4.73 17.86
N PRO A 134 -4.03 -5.03 17.60
CA PRO A 134 -4.77 -4.44 16.48
C PRO A 134 -4.73 -2.91 16.47
N SER A 135 -4.74 -2.27 17.64
CA SER A 135 -4.59 -0.81 17.77
C SER A 135 -3.19 -0.33 17.34
N THR A 136 -2.15 -1.14 17.55
CA THR A 136 -0.80 -0.85 17.07
C THR A 136 -0.72 -0.94 15.55
N VAL A 137 -1.29 -1.98 14.95
CA VAL A 137 -1.38 -2.15 13.48
C VAL A 137 -2.13 -0.96 12.87
N SER A 138 -3.29 -0.60 13.42
CA SER A 138 -4.06 0.57 12.96
C SER A 138 -3.26 1.88 13.05
N ARG A 139 -2.53 2.10 14.14
CA ARG A 139 -1.70 3.30 14.31
C ARG A 139 -0.55 3.37 13.31
N VAL A 140 0.10 2.23 13.01
CA VAL A 140 1.14 2.16 11.98
C VAL A 140 0.54 2.50 10.61
N PHE A 141 -0.64 1.94 10.30
CA PHE A 141 -1.35 2.27 9.06
C PHE A 141 -1.71 3.76 8.97
N HIS A 142 -2.18 4.37 10.06
CA HIS A 142 -2.49 5.80 10.11
C HIS A 142 -1.27 6.71 9.88
N SER A 143 -0.05 6.20 10.05
CA SER A 143 1.15 6.99 9.70
C SER A 143 1.24 7.29 8.20
N LEU A 144 0.59 6.49 7.33
CA LEU A 144 0.50 6.73 5.89
C LEU A 144 -0.51 7.84 5.53
N GLU A 145 -1.33 8.30 6.47
CA GLU A 145 -2.40 9.26 6.19
C GLU A 145 -1.87 10.59 5.64
N SER A 146 -0.74 11.06 6.14
CA SER A 146 -0.08 12.27 5.63
C SER A 146 0.45 12.12 4.20
N GLU A 147 1.00 10.96 3.87
CA GLU A 147 1.46 10.64 2.51
C GLU A 147 0.28 10.51 1.55
N PHE A 148 -0.78 9.86 2.02
CA PHE A 148 -2.02 9.74 1.27
C PHE A 148 -2.66 11.10 0.96
N GLU A 149 -2.78 12.00 1.94
CA GLU A 149 -3.30 13.36 1.73
C GLU A 149 -2.38 14.19 0.81
N SER A 150 -1.08 14.04 0.92
CA SER A 150 -0.11 14.66 0.00
C SER A 150 -0.28 14.14 -1.42
N TRP A 151 -0.48 12.83 -1.58
CA TRP A 151 -0.77 12.21 -2.88
C TRP A 151 -2.11 12.69 -3.44
N LYS A 152 -3.16 12.74 -2.64
CA LYS A 152 -4.51 13.15 -3.02
C LYS A 152 -4.60 14.60 -3.49
N THR A 153 -3.80 15.48 -2.90
CA THR A 153 -3.76 16.91 -3.21
C THR A 153 -2.66 17.33 -4.18
N ARG A 154 -1.81 16.38 -4.62
CA ARG A 154 -0.68 16.67 -5.51
C ARG A 154 -1.11 17.35 -6.80
N LYS A 155 -0.24 18.20 -7.36
CA LYS A 155 -0.42 18.81 -8.68
C LYS A 155 -0.40 17.74 -9.77
N LEU A 156 -1.31 17.83 -10.71
CA LEU A 156 -1.44 16.92 -11.86
C LEU A 156 -0.85 17.57 -13.13
N LYS A 157 -0.58 16.74 -14.17
CA LYS A 157 -0.20 17.24 -15.49
C LYS A 157 -1.37 18.01 -16.12
N ALA A 158 -1.07 19.00 -16.93
CA ALA A 158 -2.09 19.82 -17.60
C ALA A 158 -2.87 19.05 -18.68
N ARG A 159 -2.25 18.01 -19.29
CA ARG A 159 -2.86 17.22 -20.36
C ARG A 159 -2.71 15.72 -20.11
N TYR A 160 -3.77 14.98 -20.44
CA TYR A 160 -3.79 13.52 -20.52
C TYR A 160 -4.38 13.09 -21.87
N LEU A 161 -3.75 12.09 -22.51
CA LEU A 161 -4.25 11.54 -23.78
C LEU A 161 -5.54 10.76 -23.57
N TYR A 162 -5.58 9.96 -22.50
CA TYR A 162 -6.75 9.15 -22.16
C TYR A 162 -7.08 9.31 -20.69
N ALA A 163 -8.35 9.30 -20.35
CA ALA A 163 -8.83 9.15 -18.99
C ALA A 163 -9.94 8.09 -18.94
N PHE A 164 -9.80 7.16 -18.01
CA PHE A 164 -10.80 6.15 -17.69
C PHE A 164 -11.55 6.63 -16.45
N ALA A 165 -12.87 6.71 -16.55
CA ALA A 165 -13.73 7.00 -15.40
C ALA A 165 -14.65 5.79 -15.17
N ASP A 166 -14.68 5.32 -13.93
CA ASP A 166 -15.46 4.13 -13.53
C ASP A 166 -15.97 4.27 -12.11
N GLY A 167 -17.15 3.73 -11.86
CA GLY A 167 -17.79 3.65 -10.55
C GLY A 167 -17.93 2.19 -10.11
N THR A 168 -17.32 1.84 -8.98
CA THR A 168 -17.37 0.48 -8.43
C THR A 168 -17.96 0.51 -7.03
N TYR A 169 -18.84 -0.47 -6.72
CA TYR A 169 -19.44 -0.58 -5.39
C TYR A 169 -18.68 -1.55 -4.50
N PHE A 170 -18.30 -1.08 -3.33
CA PHE A 170 -17.70 -1.91 -2.27
C PHE A 170 -18.67 -2.07 -1.11
N THR A 171 -18.61 -3.23 -0.45
CA THR A 171 -19.31 -3.42 0.81
C THR A 171 -18.39 -2.98 1.93
N VAL A 172 -18.74 -1.90 2.60
CA VAL A 172 -18.03 -1.39 3.77
C VAL A 172 -18.82 -1.79 5.01
N ILE A 173 -18.15 -2.38 5.99
CA ILE A 173 -18.78 -2.70 7.28
C ILE A 173 -18.67 -1.44 8.16
N TYR A 174 -19.80 -0.85 8.45
CA TYR A 174 -19.91 0.29 9.34
C TYR A 174 -20.97 -0.04 10.42
N ASP A 175 -20.61 0.10 11.68
CA ASP A 175 -21.49 -0.18 12.83
C ASP A 175 -22.20 -1.56 12.72
N GLU A 176 -21.39 -2.62 12.50
CA GLU A 176 -21.81 -4.03 12.33
C GLU A 176 -22.73 -4.31 11.13
N THR A 177 -23.06 -3.30 10.34
CA THR A 177 -23.88 -3.44 9.13
C THR A 177 -23.09 -3.26 7.85
N GLY A 178 -23.33 -4.15 6.86
CA GLY A 178 -22.73 -4.04 5.52
C GLY A 178 -23.45 -2.96 4.70
N CYS A 179 -22.74 -1.89 4.34
CA CYS A 179 -23.24 -0.80 3.51
C CYS A 179 -22.54 -0.81 2.15
N LYS A 180 -23.30 -0.78 1.04
CA LYS A 180 -22.70 -0.65 -0.30
C LYS A 180 -22.39 0.81 -0.59
N MET A 181 -21.09 1.13 -0.73
CA MET A 181 -20.60 2.46 -1.04
C MET A 181 -19.95 2.49 -2.42
N PRO A 182 -20.31 3.44 -3.29
CA PRO A 182 -19.63 3.62 -4.57
C PRO A 182 -18.27 4.28 -4.36
N ILE A 183 -17.27 3.75 -5.05
CA ILE A 183 -15.98 4.42 -5.24
C ILE A 183 -15.95 4.88 -6.70
N LEU A 184 -15.90 6.18 -6.91
CA LEU A 184 -15.72 6.79 -8.21
C LEU A 184 -14.24 7.05 -8.40
N ALA A 185 -13.67 6.60 -9.52
CA ALA A 185 -12.25 6.73 -9.79
C ALA A 185 -11.98 7.23 -11.20
N VAL A 186 -10.89 7.99 -11.32
CA VAL A 186 -10.35 8.43 -12.61
C VAL A 186 -8.89 8.03 -12.73
N ILE A 187 -8.57 7.27 -13.78
CA ILE A 187 -7.21 6.87 -14.16
C ILE A 187 -6.84 7.58 -15.44
N GLY A 188 -5.72 8.31 -15.45
CA GLY A 188 -5.19 8.99 -16.62
C GLY A 188 -4.02 8.25 -17.26
N ILE A 189 -3.84 8.47 -18.57
CA ILE A 189 -2.64 8.08 -19.32
C ILE A 189 -2.09 9.36 -19.93
N ASP A 190 -0.87 9.70 -19.59
CA ASP A 190 -0.19 10.89 -20.06
C ASP A 190 0.46 10.70 -21.44
N GLU A 191 1.17 11.73 -21.93
CA GLU A 191 1.84 11.73 -23.23
C GLU A 191 2.99 10.71 -23.34
N ASP A 192 3.56 10.33 -22.20
CA ASP A 192 4.61 9.31 -22.09
C ASP A 192 4.05 7.88 -22.00
N GLY A 193 2.72 7.71 -22.01
CA GLY A 193 2.03 6.44 -21.85
C GLY A 193 1.98 5.96 -20.40
N LYS A 194 2.38 6.78 -19.44
CA LYS A 194 2.36 6.44 -18.02
C LYS A 194 0.94 6.52 -17.47
N ARG A 195 0.52 5.45 -16.79
CA ARG A 195 -0.76 5.39 -16.07
C ARG A 195 -0.61 5.99 -14.68
N ASP A 196 -1.60 6.78 -14.28
CA ASP A 196 -1.68 7.34 -12.93
C ASP A 196 -3.15 7.37 -12.46
N VAL A 197 -3.37 7.09 -11.18
CA VAL A 197 -4.68 7.32 -10.55
C VAL A 197 -4.77 8.81 -10.24
N LEU A 198 -5.60 9.52 -11.00
CA LEU A 198 -5.70 10.99 -10.89
C LEU A 198 -6.49 11.42 -9.66
N ALA A 199 -7.64 10.79 -9.45
CA ALA A 199 -8.49 11.04 -8.31
C ALA A 199 -9.41 9.85 -8.04
N PHE A 200 -9.88 9.73 -6.81
CA PHE A 200 -11.03 8.92 -6.46
C PHE A 200 -11.79 9.55 -5.30
N THR A 201 -13.05 9.20 -5.17
CA THR A 201 -13.89 9.57 -4.04
C THR A 201 -14.76 8.41 -3.62
N VAL A 202 -15.01 8.32 -2.31
CA VAL A 202 -15.97 7.38 -1.74
C VAL A 202 -17.21 8.21 -1.42
N GLY A 203 -18.36 7.84 -1.94
CA GLY A 203 -19.60 8.58 -1.78
C GLY A 203 -20.75 7.72 -1.28
N GLU A 204 -21.84 8.34 -0.88
CA GLU A 204 -23.07 7.64 -0.51
C GLU A 204 -23.80 7.10 -1.75
N ARG A 205 -23.70 7.80 -2.86
CA ARG A 205 -24.37 7.46 -4.13
C ARG A 205 -23.54 7.90 -5.33
N GLU A 206 -23.60 7.10 -6.38
CA GLU A 206 -23.12 7.51 -7.70
C GLU A 206 -24.17 8.40 -8.37
N ASN A 207 -23.92 9.70 -8.41
CA ASN A 207 -24.79 10.68 -9.06
C ASN A 207 -23.95 11.72 -9.83
N GLN A 208 -24.62 12.56 -10.62
CA GLN A 208 -23.97 13.56 -11.46
C GLN A 208 -23.13 14.54 -10.62
N LYS A 209 -23.64 14.98 -9.46
CA LYS A 209 -22.93 15.93 -8.58
C LYS A 209 -21.62 15.35 -8.06
N ALA A 210 -21.60 14.09 -7.66
CA ALA A 210 -20.37 13.43 -7.20
C ALA A 210 -19.31 13.34 -8.31
N TRP A 211 -19.72 13.07 -9.56
CA TRP A 211 -18.83 13.11 -10.71
C TRP A 211 -18.35 14.54 -11.02
N GLU A 212 -19.24 15.54 -10.97
CA GLU A 212 -18.86 16.95 -11.15
C GLU A 212 -17.81 17.40 -10.15
N ASP A 213 -17.98 17.08 -8.87
CA ASP A 213 -17.04 17.41 -7.80
C ASP A 213 -15.68 16.71 -7.99
N LEU A 214 -15.70 15.44 -8.38
CA LEU A 214 -14.47 14.69 -8.68
C LEU A 214 -13.72 15.30 -9.88
N LEU A 215 -14.43 15.67 -10.95
CA LEU A 215 -13.84 16.29 -12.14
C LEU A 215 -13.37 17.73 -11.87
N GLU A 216 -14.06 18.48 -10.99
CA GLU A 216 -13.60 19.80 -10.56
C GLU A 216 -12.28 19.71 -9.80
N ASN A 217 -12.17 18.74 -8.88
CA ASN A 217 -10.92 18.48 -8.18
C ASN A 217 -9.74 18.22 -9.13
N LEU A 218 -9.96 17.51 -10.26
CA LEU A 218 -8.92 17.34 -11.27
C LEU A 218 -8.46 18.68 -11.86
N LYS A 219 -9.42 19.58 -12.14
CA LYS A 219 -9.13 20.91 -12.68
C LYS A 219 -8.36 21.79 -11.69
N GLU A 220 -8.81 21.82 -10.43
CA GLU A 220 -8.15 22.54 -9.35
C GLU A 220 -6.70 22.09 -9.16
N ARG A 221 -6.44 20.81 -9.37
CA ARG A 221 -5.10 20.21 -9.29
C ARG A 221 -4.28 20.35 -10.58
N GLY A 222 -4.81 21.02 -11.60
CA GLY A 222 -4.06 21.46 -12.79
C GLY A 222 -4.41 20.78 -14.11
N VAL A 223 -5.35 19.82 -14.16
CA VAL A 223 -5.76 19.17 -15.41
C VAL A 223 -6.56 20.18 -16.26
N GLN A 224 -6.05 20.52 -17.42
CA GLN A 224 -6.70 21.43 -18.37
C GLN A 224 -7.45 20.67 -19.47
N THR A 225 -6.84 19.60 -20.00
CA THR A 225 -7.38 18.85 -21.14
C THR A 225 -7.22 17.34 -20.96
N VAL A 226 -8.23 16.62 -21.43
CA VAL A 226 -8.20 15.17 -21.66
C VAL A 226 -8.69 14.95 -23.09
N ASP A 227 -7.88 14.27 -23.92
CA ASP A 227 -8.22 14.10 -25.34
C ASP A 227 -9.37 13.11 -25.53
N LEU A 228 -9.37 12.01 -24.77
CA LEU A 228 -10.41 10.98 -24.85
C LEU A 228 -10.79 10.44 -23.47
N TRP A 229 -12.07 10.57 -23.12
CA TRP A 229 -12.65 9.90 -21.96
C TRP A 229 -13.22 8.54 -22.33
N ILE A 230 -12.89 7.52 -21.56
CA ILE A 230 -13.38 6.15 -21.69
C ILE A 230 -14.22 5.82 -20.45
N THR A 231 -15.52 5.51 -20.66
CA THR A 231 -16.51 5.33 -19.58
C THR A 231 -17.38 4.11 -19.81
N ASP A 232 -18.07 3.64 -18.79
CA ASP A 232 -19.11 2.61 -18.90
C ASP A 232 -20.38 3.10 -19.64
N GLY A 233 -20.50 4.43 -19.83
CA GLY A 233 -21.66 5.08 -20.46
C GLY A 233 -22.76 5.48 -19.48
N ASN A 234 -22.49 5.54 -18.18
CA ASN A 234 -23.38 6.10 -17.17
C ASN A 234 -23.70 7.56 -17.53
N LYS A 235 -25.01 7.90 -17.57
CA LYS A 235 -25.48 9.23 -17.97
C LYS A 235 -25.00 10.33 -17.04
N ALA A 236 -24.97 10.10 -15.73
CA ALA A 236 -24.52 11.06 -14.74
C ALA A 236 -23.04 11.45 -14.96
N MET A 237 -22.20 10.44 -15.20
CA MET A 237 -20.77 10.63 -15.53
C MET A 237 -20.61 11.37 -16.87
N LEU A 238 -21.33 10.97 -17.92
CA LEU A 238 -21.25 11.61 -19.23
C LEU A 238 -21.64 13.08 -19.18
N ASN A 239 -22.70 13.44 -18.44
CA ASN A 239 -23.13 14.82 -18.25
C ASN A 239 -22.08 15.63 -17.49
N ALA A 240 -21.47 15.08 -16.47
CA ALA A 240 -20.41 15.74 -15.72
C ALA A 240 -19.15 15.98 -16.59
N ILE A 241 -18.76 14.99 -17.41
CA ILE A 241 -17.65 15.15 -18.37
C ILE A 241 -17.97 16.23 -19.40
N GLU A 242 -19.19 16.26 -19.94
CA GLU A 242 -19.60 17.30 -20.90
C GLU A 242 -19.54 18.69 -20.29
N LEU A 243 -19.97 18.83 -19.05
CA LEU A 243 -19.95 20.11 -18.33
C LEU A 243 -18.52 20.58 -18.02
N LYS A 244 -17.64 19.68 -17.60
CA LYS A 244 -16.30 20.04 -17.12
C LYS A 244 -15.22 19.97 -18.20
N PHE A 245 -15.36 19.08 -19.18
CA PHE A 245 -14.40 18.84 -20.28
C PHE A 245 -15.12 18.78 -21.63
N SER A 246 -15.85 19.82 -21.99
CA SER A 246 -16.73 19.88 -23.17
C SER A 246 -16.07 19.57 -24.51
N SER A 247 -14.78 19.90 -24.66
CA SER A 247 -14.00 19.65 -25.88
C SER A 247 -13.47 18.22 -25.99
N ALA A 248 -13.56 17.42 -24.95
CA ALA A 248 -13.00 16.07 -24.91
C ALA A 248 -13.85 15.08 -25.71
N LYS A 249 -13.20 14.20 -26.45
CA LYS A 249 -13.87 13.05 -27.09
C LYS A 249 -14.31 12.03 -26.02
N ARG A 250 -15.35 11.27 -26.32
CA ARG A 250 -15.90 10.27 -25.41
C ARG A 250 -16.06 8.93 -26.12
N GLN A 251 -15.68 7.83 -25.45
CA GLN A 251 -15.81 6.47 -25.92
C GLN A 251 -16.38 5.59 -24.81
N ARG A 252 -17.27 4.69 -25.16
CA ARG A 252 -17.68 3.64 -24.22
C ARG A 252 -16.58 2.61 -24.03
N CYS A 253 -16.36 2.19 -22.81
CA CYS A 253 -15.46 1.10 -22.48
C CYS A 253 -15.88 -0.18 -23.20
N VAL A 254 -14.99 -0.74 -24.01
CA VAL A 254 -15.22 -1.95 -24.79
C VAL A 254 -15.58 -3.12 -23.86
N LYS A 255 -14.88 -3.28 -22.74
CA LYS A 255 -15.16 -4.32 -21.76
C LYS A 255 -16.60 -4.23 -21.25
N HIS A 256 -17.02 -3.07 -20.74
CA HIS A 256 -18.39 -2.88 -20.24
C HIS A 256 -19.44 -3.05 -21.35
N LYS A 257 -19.13 -2.62 -22.57
CA LYS A 257 -20.04 -2.83 -23.70
C LYS A 257 -20.20 -4.31 -24.04
N MET A 258 -19.12 -5.08 -24.01
CA MET A 258 -19.15 -6.53 -24.21
C MET A 258 -19.95 -7.22 -23.11
N GLU A 259 -19.68 -6.90 -21.84
CA GLU A 259 -20.43 -7.48 -20.70
C GLU A 259 -21.94 -7.14 -20.78
N ASN A 260 -22.28 -5.90 -21.20
CA ASN A 260 -23.67 -5.54 -21.42
C ASN A 260 -24.34 -6.37 -22.53
N VAL A 261 -23.63 -6.70 -23.61
CA VAL A 261 -24.16 -7.58 -24.68
C VAL A 261 -24.29 -9.00 -24.18
N LEU A 262 -23.25 -9.53 -23.51
CA LEU A 262 -23.27 -10.88 -22.94
C LEU A 262 -24.38 -11.07 -21.92
N GLY A 263 -24.75 -10.02 -21.17
CA GLY A 263 -25.88 -10.07 -20.23
C GLY A 263 -27.25 -10.40 -20.84
N TYR A 264 -27.41 -10.25 -22.15
CA TYR A 264 -28.62 -10.70 -22.89
C TYR A 264 -28.53 -12.15 -23.37
N ILE A 265 -27.39 -12.83 -23.18
CA ILE A 265 -27.11 -14.18 -23.67
C ILE A 265 -27.10 -15.14 -22.48
N PRO A 266 -27.75 -16.32 -22.60
CA PRO A 266 -27.70 -17.32 -21.55
C PRO A 266 -26.26 -17.68 -21.17
N GLU A 267 -25.97 -17.80 -19.88
CA GLU A 267 -24.63 -17.99 -19.32
C GLU A 267 -23.83 -19.11 -19.99
N LYS A 268 -24.54 -20.24 -20.30
CA LYS A 268 -23.93 -21.41 -20.98
C LYS A 268 -23.40 -21.10 -22.40
N GLN A 269 -23.88 -20.03 -23.03
CA GLN A 269 -23.50 -19.64 -24.40
C GLN A 269 -22.51 -18.46 -24.43
N GLN A 270 -22.31 -17.77 -23.30
CA GLN A 270 -21.47 -16.58 -23.25
C GLN A 270 -20.02 -16.85 -23.66
N ASP A 271 -19.47 -17.99 -23.29
CA ASP A 271 -18.09 -18.37 -23.64
C ASP A 271 -17.91 -18.62 -25.15
N LEU A 272 -18.95 -19.02 -25.85
CA LEU A 272 -18.92 -19.17 -27.31
C LEU A 272 -19.01 -17.83 -28.03
N VAL A 273 -19.81 -16.89 -27.51
CA VAL A 273 -20.06 -15.59 -28.14
C VAL A 273 -18.97 -14.55 -27.79
N ARG A 274 -18.31 -14.68 -26.66
CA ARG A 274 -17.27 -13.74 -26.22
C ARG A 274 -16.12 -13.56 -27.22
N PRO A 275 -15.55 -14.60 -27.86
CA PRO A 275 -14.54 -14.44 -28.89
C PRO A 275 -15.05 -13.69 -30.13
N GLU A 276 -16.30 -13.93 -30.56
CA GLU A 276 -16.91 -13.25 -31.70
C GLU A 276 -17.10 -11.76 -31.42
N LEU A 277 -17.60 -11.40 -30.24
CA LEU A 277 -17.67 -10.01 -29.80
C LEU A 277 -16.29 -9.34 -29.77
N ARG A 278 -15.27 -10.04 -29.28
CA ARG A 278 -13.89 -9.53 -29.32
C ARG A 278 -13.43 -9.28 -30.76
N ALA A 279 -13.71 -10.19 -31.67
CA ALA A 279 -13.34 -10.03 -33.07
C ALA A 279 -13.92 -8.74 -33.68
N ILE A 280 -15.15 -8.37 -33.33
CA ILE A 280 -15.77 -7.10 -33.77
C ILE A 280 -15.01 -5.88 -33.22
N PHE A 281 -14.77 -5.85 -31.90
CA PHE A 281 -14.21 -4.66 -31.25
C PHE A 281 -12.72 -4.43 -31.52
N TYR A 282 -11.97 -5.47 -31.91
CA TYR A 282 -10.53 -5.40 -32.11
C TYR A 282 -10.12 -5.48 -33.58
N GLN A 283 -11.04 -5.11 -34.50
CA GLN A 283 -10.71 -4.96 -35.92
C GLN A 283 -9.88 -3.69 -36.19
N ASP A 284 -9.04 -3.76 -37.23
CA ASP A 284 -8.15 -2.65 -37.61
C ASP A 284 -8.91 -1.40 -38.09
N ASN A 285 -10.12 -1.59 -38.61
CA ASN A 285 -10.94 -0.52 -39.15
C ASN A 285 -12.44 -0.84 -39.04
N ARG A 286 -13.25 0.20 -39.22
CA ARG A 286 -14.72 0.12 -39.13
C ARG A 286 -15.33 -0.85 -40.14
N GLU A 287 -14.83 -0.85 -41.38
CA GLU A 287 -15.39 -1.67 -42.45
C GLU A 287 -15.29 -3.18 -42.13
N LYS A 288 -14.14 -3.62 -41.60
CA LYS A 288 -13.96 -4.99 -41.13
C LYS A 288 -14.85 -5.30 -39.89
N ALA A 289 -14.99 -4.35 -38.99
CA ALA A 289 -15.87 -4.50 -37.83
C ALA A 289 -17.35 -4.66 -38.24
N ASP A 290 -17.81 -3.86 -39.21
CA ASP A 290 -19.19 -3.93 -39.77
C ASP A 290 -19.40 -5.27 -40.47
N GLN A 291 -18.39 -5.84 -41.15
CA GLN A 291 -18.47 -7.19 -41.75
C GLN A 291 -18.60 -8.29 -40.69
N GLU A 292 -17.86 -8.19 -39.59
CA GLU A 292 -17.99 -9.17 -38.48
C GLU A 292 -19.36 -9.06 -37.79
N ILE A 293 -19.91 -7.86 -37.63
CA ILE A 293 -21.30 -7.68 -37.14
C ILE A 293 -22.32 -8.39 -38.06
N GLY A 294 -22.13 -8.29 -39.39
CA GLY A 294 -23.00 -8.94 -40.36
C GLY A 294 -22.98 -10.47 -40.30
N ARG A 295 -21.85 -11.08 -39.97
CA ARG A 295 -21.73 -12.53 -39.77
C ARG A 295 -22.52 -13.07 -38.59
N ALA A 296 -22.63 -12.26 -37.54
CA ALA A 296 -23.40 -12.66 -36.33
C ALA A 296 -24.92 -12.67 -36.53
N HIS A 297 -25.41 -12.23 -37.71
CA HIS A 297 -26.83 -12.23 -38.07
C HIS A 297 -27.24 -13.38 -39.03
N VAL A 298 -26.34 -14.28 -39.37
CA VAL A 298 -26.61 -15.49 -40.17
C VAL A 298 -26.45 -16.71 -39.28
#